data_fb6f121adb3157b06395e70f42845b63
#
_entry.id   fb6f121adb3157b06395e70f42845b63
#
_cell.length_a   1.000
_cell.length_b   1.000
_cell.length_c   1.000
_cell.angle_alpha   90.00
_cell.angle_beta   90.00
_cell.angle_gamma   90.00
#
_symmetry.space_group_name_H-M   'P 1'
#
loop_
_entity.id
_entity.type
_entity.pdbx_description
1 polymer ?
#
loop_
_entity_poly.entity_id
_entity_poly.type
_entity_poly.pdbx_seq_one_letter_code
_entity_poly.pdbx_strand_id
1 'polypeptide(L)'
;RRQRQMCIRDSYRMYHVKNSPGVWEVELQSGAIKHGDLYKLKVRWNGGEGERIPAWANRVVQDEQTKIFSAQVWEPENPYRFRKKVFRAKTDPLMIYECHIGMAQEEERVGTYNEFREKILPRIAEAGYNCIQIMAIQEHPYYGSFGYHVSSFFAPSSRFGTPDELKELIDTAHRMGIAVIMDIVHSHAVKNEVEGLGNFAGDPNQYFYPGGRREHPAWDSLCFDYGKNEVIHFLLSNCKYWMDEF
;
A
#
# COMPACT_ATOMS: atom_id res chain seq x y z
N ARG A 1 8.05 37.88 -0.95
CA ARG A 1 6.64 37.60 -1.33
C ARG A 1 6.54 36.11 -1.61
N ARG A 2 6.07 35.31 -0.65
CA ARG A 2 5.73 33.89 -0.84
C ARG A 2 4.44 33.84 -1.66
N GLN A 3 4.53 33.34 -2.88
CA GLN A 3 3.36 32.91 -3.64
C GLN A 3 2.71 31.77 -2.86
N ARG A 4 1.54 32.03 -2.27
CA ARG A 4 0.61 30.97 -1.87
C ARG A 4 0.08 30.38 -3.17
N GLN A 5 0.56 29.19 -3.56
CA GLN A 5 -0.14 28.38 -4.52
C GLN A 5 -1.50 28.07 -3.90
N MET A 6 -2.52 28.72 -4.43
CA MET A 6 -3.91 28.37 -4.15
C MET A 6 -4.13 27.02 -4.84
N CYS A 7 -4.10 25.92 -4.07
CA CYS A 7 -4.54 24.63 -4.57
C CYS A 7 -6.03 24.75 -4.89
N ILE A 8 -6.36 24.83 -6.16
CA ILE A 8 -7.73 24.68 -6.64
C ILE A 8 -8.08 23.21 -6.37
N ARG A 9 -8.97 22.98 -5.41
CA ARG A 9 -9.50 21.65 -5.11
C ARG A 9 -10.80 21.48 -5.90
N ASP A 10 -10.70 20.76 -7.02
CA ASP A 10 -11.90 20.31 -7.71
C ASP A 10 -12.56 19.20 -6.89
N SER A 11 -13.88 19.21 -6.82
CA SER A 11 -14.64 18.18 -6.12
C SER A 11 -15.74 17.63 -7.03
N TYR A 12 -15.78 16.30 -7.08
CA TYR A 12 -16.76 15.55 -7.88
C TYR A 12 -17.66 14.77 -6.94
N ARG A 13 -18.99 14.99 -7.08
CA ARG A 13 -19.96 14.29 -6.24
C ARG A 13 -20.15 12.87 -6.75
N MET A 14 -20.00 11.89 -5.84
CA MET A 14 -20.38 10.51 -6.11
C MET A 14 -21.87 10.27 -5.83
N TYR A 15 -22.45 9.34 -6.55
CA TYR A 15 -23.85 8.95 -6.44
C TYR A 15 -23.97 7.48 -6.08
N HIS A 16 -24.96 7.15 -5.27
CA HIS A 16 -25.22 5.77 -4.87
C HIS A 16 -25.69 4.95 -6.09
N VAL A 17 -25.03 3.80 -6.31
CA VAL A 17 -25.39 2.90 -7.42
C VAL A 17 -26.73 2.21 -7.09
N LYS A 18 -27.70 2.35 -7.99
CA LYS A 18 -29.01 1.72 -7.84
C LYS A 18 -28.84 0.19 -7.79
N ASN A 19 -29.50 -0.45 -6.83
CA ASN A 19 -29.44 -1.90 -6.58
C ASN A 19 -28.05 -2.47 -6.15
N SER A 20 -27.13 -1.62 -5.76
CA SER A 20 -25.82 -2.04 -5.25
C SER A 20 -25.55 -1.34 -3.91
N PRO A 21 -26.08 -1.88 -2.79
CA PRO A 21 -25.91 -1.26 -1.48
C PRO A 21 -24.44 -1.01 -1.14
N GLY A 22 -24.13 0.20 -0.67
CA GLY A 22 -22.76 0.57 -0.28
C GLY A 22 -21.83 0.95 -1.43
N VAL A 23 -22.27 0.87 -2.69
CA VAL A 23 -21.50 1.27 -3.86
C VAL A 23 -21.82 2.70 -4.27
N TRP A 24 -20.77 3.50 -4.44
CA TRP A 24 -20.85 4.89 -4.89
C TRP A 24 -19.97 5.07 -6.11
N GLU A 25 -20.45 5.79 -7.10
CA GLU A 25 -19.72 6.04 -8.34
C GLU A 25 -19.79 7.50 -8.77
N VAL A 26 -18.81 7.91 -9.55
CA VAL A 26 -18.82 9.15 -10.32
C VAL A 26 -18.15 8.87 -11.66
N GLU A 27 -18.79 9.32 -12.72
CA GLU A 27 -18.20 9.32 -14.06
C GLU A 27 -17.59 10.69 -14.33
N LEU A 28 -16.33 10.71 -14.69
CA LEU A 28 -15.58 11.93 -14.99
C LEU A 28 -15.28 12.00 -16.48
N GLN A 29 -15.21 13.21 -17.01
CA GLN A 29 -14.74 13.42 -18.38
C GLN A 29 -13.30 12.96 -18.53
N SER A 30 -12.95 12.44 -19.69
CA SER A 30 -11.57 12.04 -19.99
C SER A 30 -10.59 13.19 -19.73
N GLY A 31 -9.53 12.92 -18.98
CA GLY A 31 -8.52 13.90 -18.60
C GLY A 31 -8.89 14.79 -17.40
N ALA A 32 -10.04 14.59 -16.75
CA ALA A 32 -10.39 15.31 -15.53
C ALA A 32 -9.46 14.98 -14.36
N ILE A 33 -8.94 13.76 -14.33
CA ILE A 33 -7.87 13.33 -13.44
C ILE A 33 -6.75 12.70 -14.27
N LYS A 34 -5.51 12.87 -13.85
CA LYS A 34 -4.32 12.46 -14.60
C LYS A 34 -3.33 11.72 -13.71
N HIS A 35 -2.45 10.97 -14.33
CA HIS A 35 -1.32 10.38 -13.62
C HIS A 35 -0.60 11.44 -12.75
N GLY A 36 -0.35 11.09 -11.48
CA GLY A 36 0.30 11.95 -10.52
C GLY A 36 -0.65 12.85 -9.72
N ASP A 37 -1.90 13.04 -10.13
CA ASP A 37 -2.85 13.85 -9.39
C ASP A 37 -3.14 13.26 -8.01
N LEU A 38 -3.22 14.13 -7.01
CA LEU A 38 -3.54 13.73 -5.62
C LEU A 38 -5.04 13.84 -5.39
N TYR A 39 -5.61 12.86 -4.69
CA TYR A 39 -7.02 12.86 -4.38
C TYR A 39 -7.34 12.25 -3.02
N LYS A 40 -8.50 12.61 -2.49
CA LYS A 40 -9.12 12.03 -1.29
C LYS A 40 -10.62 11.92 -1.48
N LEU A 41 -11.25 11.05 -0.70
CA LEU A 41 -12.69 11.00 -0.58
C LEU A 41 -13.15 11.94 0.54
N LYS A 42 -14.12 12.81 0.28
CA LYS A 42 -14.86 13.48 1.34
C LYS A 42 -16.06 12.61 1.71
N VAL A 43 -15.94 11.91 2.83
CA VAL A 43 -17.00 11.02 3.35
C VAL A 43 -17.83 11.76 4.37
N ARG A 44 -19.17 11.60 4.26
CA ARG A 44 -20.15 12.16 5.21
C ARG A 44 -20.94 11.02 5.83
N TRP A 45 -21.14 11.10 7.13
CA TRP A 45 -21.93 10.14 7.90
C TRP A 45 -22.83 10.86 8.89
N ASN A 46 -23.71 10.14 9.58
CA ASN A 46 -24.53 10.73 10.61
C ASN A 46 -23.66 11.24 11.77
N GLY A 47 -23.68 12.55 11.99
CA GLY A 47 -22.90 13.22 13.05
C GLY A 47 -21.51 13.69 12.64
N GLY A 48 -21.08 13.56 11.36
CA GLY A 48 -19.77 14.07 10.97
C GLY A 48 -19.43 13.95 9.48
N GLU A 49 -18.26 14.45 9.17
CA GLU A 49 -17.64 14.30 7.85
C GLU A 49 -16.12 14.30 7.98
N GLY A 50 -15.41 13.76 7.00
CA GLY A 50 -13.94 13.80 6.97
C GLY A 50 -13.37 13.45 5.61
N GLU A 51 -12.12 13.84 5.39
CA GLU A 51 -11.33 13.38 4.25
C GLU A 51 -10.76 12.01 4.56
N ARG A 52 -10.80 11.10 3.59
CA ARG A 52 -10.29 9.72 3.70
C ARG A 52 -9.47 9.36 2.47
N ILE A 53 -8.42 8.59 2.67
CA ILE A 53 -7.74 7.90 1.58
C ILE A 53 -8.63 6.72 1.19
N PRO A 54 -8.92 6.50 -0.10
CA PRO A 54 -9.68 5.32 -0.51
C PRO A 54 -9.05 4.04 0.01
N ALA A 55 -9.83 3.15 0.60
CA ALA A 55 -9.32 1.90 1.18
C ALA A 55 -8.62 0.99 0.15
N TRP A 56 -8.96 1.15 -1.12
CA TRP A 56 -8.43 0.41 -2.27
C TRP A 56 -7.43 1.21 -3.10
N ALA A 57 -6.89 2.32 -2.57
CA ALA A 57 -5.89 3.10 -3.27
C ALA A 57 -4.61 2.27 -3.48
N ASN A 58 -4.17 2.16 -4.73
CA ASN A 58 -2.98 1.39 -5.13
C ASN A 58 -1.68 2.22 -5.15
N ARG A 59 -1.80 3.52 -4.94
CA ARG A 59 -0.68 4.44 -4.71
C ARG A 59 -1.08 5.48 -3.69
N VAL A 60 -0.28 5.62 -2.65
CA VAL A 60 -0.43 6.62 -1.59
C VAL A 60 0.93 7.26 -1.37
N VAL A 61 0.95 8.58 -1.26
CA VAL A 61 2.20 9.36 -1.12
C VAL A 61 2.09 10.33 0.04
N GLN A 62 3.21 10.59 0.68
CA GLN A 62 3.31 11.56 1.77
C GLN A 62 3.90 12.87 1.24
N ASP A 63 3.24 13.98 1.53
CA ASP A 63 3.80 15.31 1.28
C ASP A 63 5.01 15.56 2.20
N GLU A 64 6.12 16.00 1.64
CA GLU A 64 7.38 16.15 2.37
C GLU A 64 7.34 17.24 3.46
N GLN A 65 6.54 18.28 3.26
CA GLN A 65 6.47 19.42 4.17
C GLN A 65 5.41 19.23 5.25
N THR A 66 4.21 18.84 4.83
CA THR A 66 3.05 18.71 5.76
C THR A 66 3.00 17.34 6.43
N LYS A 67 3.69 16.34 5.88
CA LYS A 67 3.64 14.93 6.28
C LYS A 67 2.26 14.28 6.14
N ILE A 68 1.36 14.93 5.41
CA ILE A 68 0.01 14.42 5.15
C ILE A 68 0.07 13.42 3.99
N PHE A 69 -0.59 12.28 4.16
CA PHE A 69 -0.75 11.29 3.10
C PHE A 69 -1.96 11.60 2.21
N SER A 70 -1.83 11.29 0.94
CA SER A 70 -2.90 11.37 -0.06
C SER A 70 -2.82 10.20 -1.02
N ALA A 71 -3.96 9.75 -1.53
CA ALA A 71 -3.97 8.85 -2.67
C ALA A 71 -3.47 9.60 -3.92
N GLN A 72 -2.78 8.89 -4.80
CA GLN A 72 -2.28 9.42 -6.05
C GLN A 72 -2.74 8.55 -7.21
N VAL A 73 -3.19 9.17 -8.28
CA VAL A 73 -3.53 8.48 -9.53
C VAL A 73 -2.26 7.89 -10.12
N TRP A 74 -2.22 6.57 -10.27
CA TRP A 74 -1.07 5.86 -10.81
C TRP A 74 -1.43 5.20 -12.14
N GLU A 75 -1.26 5.94 -13.22
CA GLU A 75 -1.48 5.52 -14.61
C GLU A 75 -0.35 6.07 -15.47
N PRO A 76 0.89 5.54 -15.33
CA PRO A 76 2.02 6.03 -16.10
C PRO A 76 1.81 5.72 -17.58
N GLU A 77 2.28 6.61 -18.47
CA GLU A 77 2.21 6.44 -19.93
C GLU A 77 2.88 5.13 -20.40
N ASN A 78 3.97 4.76 -19.72
CA ASN A 78 4.73 3.54 -19.98
C ASN A 78 4.84 2.71 -18.72
N PRO A 79 3.79 1.94 -18.31
CA PRO A 79 3.82 1.14 -17.11
C PRO A 79 4.84 0.01 -17.23
N TYR A 80 5.47 -0.33 -16.13
CA TYR A 80 6.42 -1.43 -16.12
C TYR A 80 5.75 -2.74 -16.52
N ARG A 81 6.41 -3.47 -17.42
CA ARG A 81 5.96 -4.79 -17.86
C ARG A 81 7.02 -5.82 -17.53
N PHE A 82 6.63 -6.88 -16.83
CA PHE A 82 7.53 -7.97 -16.47
C PHE A 82 8.16 -8.57 -17.73
N ARG A 83 9.49 -8.66 -17.73
CA ARG A 83 10.28 -9.29 -18.80
C ARG A 83 10.32 -10.80 -18.60
N LYS A 84 10.34 -11.25 -17.34
CA LYS A 84 10.22 -12.66 -16.96
C LYS A 84 8.75 -13.04 -16.84
N LYS A 85 8.12 -13.40 -17.96
CA LYS A 85 6.67 -13.68 -18.03
C LYS A 85 6.22 -14.87 -17.18
N VAL A 86 7.09 -15.85 -16.96
CA VAL A 86 6.82 -17.01 -16.11
C VAL A 86 8.05 -17.25 -15.25
N PHE A 87 7.86 -17.15 -13.96
CA PHE A 87 8.85 -17.57 -12.97
C PHE A 87 8.36 -18.85 -12.29
N ARG A 88 9.26 -19.81 -12.16
CA ARG A 88 9.03 -21.02 -11.35
C ARG A 88 10.19 -21.12 -10.38
N ALA A 89 9.88 -21.08 -9.09
CA ALA A 89 10.88 -21.34 -8.06
C ALA A 89 11.48 -22.74 -8.28
N LYS A 90 12.77 -22.90 -8.06
CA LYS A 90 13.41 -24.20 -8.06
C LYS A 90 12.79 -25.06 -6.96
N THR A 91 12.72 -26.38 -7.20
CA THR A 91 12.21 -27.36 -6.23
C THR A 91 13.23 -27.66 -5.12
N ASP A 92 14.45 -27.14 -5.23
CA ASP A 92 15.49 -27.25 -4.22
C ASP A 92 15.06 -26.56 -2.91
N PRO A 93 15.69 -26.90 -1.79
CA PRO A 93 15.42 -26.19 -0.53
C PRO A 93 15.59 -24.70 -0.69
N LEU A 94 14.60 -23.94 -0.24
CA LEU A 94 14.69 -22.48 -0.26
C LEU A 94 15.71 -22.01 0.77
N MET A 95 16.69 -21.24 0.30
CA MET A 95 17.57 -20.43 1.11
C MET A 95 17.04 -19.00 1.09
N ILE A 96 16.32 -18.63 2.15
CA ILE A 96 15.57 -17.38 2.22
C ILE A 96 16.45 -16.32 2.89
N TYR A 97 16.57 -15.17 2.25
CA TYR A 97 17.12 -13.95 2.83
C TYR A 97 16.00 -12.98 3.16
N GLU A 98 15.71 -12.79 4.44
CA GLU A 98 14.75 -11.79 4.89
C GLU A 98 15.39 -10.41 4.88
N CYS A 99 14.66 -9.41 4.35
CA CYS A 99 15.20 -8.07 4.15
C CYS A 99 14.14 -6.98 4.28
N HIS A 100 14.59 -5.82 4.76
CA HIS A 100 13.79 -4.59 4.76
C HIS A 100 14.38 -3.60 3.75
N ILE A 101 13.62 -3.20 2.74
CA ILE A 101 14.10 -2.38 1.63
C ILE A 101 14.79 -1.09 2.11
N GLY A 102 14.17 -0.37 3.02
CA GLY A 102 14.68 0.91 3.50
C GLY A 102 15.92 0.82 4.38
N MET A 103 16.20 -0.36 4.97
CA MET A 103 17.33 -0.55 5.90
C MET A 103 18.48 -1.36 5.30
N ALA A 104 18.29 -1.93 4.12
CA ALA A 104 19.30 -2.79 3.47
C ALA A 104 20.42 -1.99 2.79
N GLN A 105 20.94 -0.96 3.45
CA GLN A 105 22.01 -0.10 2.95
C GLN A 105 22.77 0.54 4.12
N GLU A 106 23.96 1.08 3.85
CA GLU A 106 24.90 1.55 4.89
C GLU A 106 24.79 3.07 5.17
N GLU A 107 24.11 3.82 4.31
CA GLU A 107 23.94 5.26 4.48
C GLU A 107 22.81 5.57 5.50
N GLU A 108 22.98 6.64 6.30
CA GLU A 108 22.00 7.05 7.33
C GLU A 108 20.74 7.69 6.72
N ARG A 109 20.06 6.97 5.83
CA ARG A 109 18.79 7.35 5.18
C ARG A 109 18.00 6.11 4.78
N VAL A 110 16.75 6.32 4.38
CA VAL A 110 15.90 5.26 3.85
C VAL A 110 16.39 4.84 2.47
N GLY A 111 16.62 3.55 2.26
CA GLY A 111 16.97 2.96 0.96
C GLY A 111 15.75 2.86 0.03
N THR A 112 16.01 2.69 -1.26
CA THR A 112 14.97 2.62 -2.31
C THR A 112 14.92 1.25 -2.98
N TYR A 113 13.80 0.96 -3.71
CA TYR A 113 13.68 -0.25 -4.54
C TYR A 113 14.80 -0.36 -5.55
N ASN A 114 15.18 0.74 -6.19
CA ASN A 114 16.25 0.76 -7.19
C ASN A 114 17.61 0.46 -6.56
N GLU A 115 17.92 1.08 -5.43
CA GLU A 115 19.19 0.81 -4.73
C GLU A 115 19.29 -0.63 -4.24
N PHE A 116 18.18 -1.17 -3.71
CA PHE A 116 18.15 -2.57 -3.32
C PHE A 116 18.40 -3.50 -4.52
N ARG A 117 17.70 -3.23 -5.65
CA ARG A 117 17.86 -3.98 -6.89
C ARG A 117 19.30 -3.95 -7.42
N GLU A 118 19.94 -2.78 -7.37
CA GLU A 118 21.25 -2.57 -8.00
C GLU A 118 22.41 -2.97 -7.11
N LYS A 119 22.30 -2.73 -5.80
CA LYS A 119 23.43 -2.88 -4.86
C LYS A 119 23.31 -4.11 -3.97
N ILE A 120 22.11 -4.49 -3.55
CA ILE A 120 21.89 -5.52 -2.53
C ILE A 120 21.53 -6.86 -3.16
N LEU A 121 20.59 -6.87 -4.10
CA LEU A 121 20.14 -8.10 -4.73
C LEU A 121 21.25 -8.91 -5.40
N PRO A 122 22.25 -8.31 -6.10
CA PRO A 122 23.39 -9.06 -6.64
C PRO A 122 24.22 -9.74 -5.55
N ARG A 123 24.44 -9.09 -4.41
CA ARG A 123 25.18 -9.65 -3.27
C ARG A 123 24.46 -10.84 -2.65
N ILE A 124 23.11 -10.77 -2.57
CA ILE A 124 22.29 -11.87 -2.08
C ILE A 124 22.41 -13.09 -3.03
N ALA A 125 22.36 -12.84 -4.33
CA ALA A 125 22.56 -13.89 -5.35
C ALA A 125 23.97 -14.53 -5.27
N GLU A 126 25.02 -13.71 -5.14
CA GLU A 126 26.39 -14.17 -5.01
C GLU A 126 26.61 -15.01 -3.74
N ALA A 127 25.90 -14.64 -2.65
CA ALA A 127 25.93 -15.42 -1.41
C ALA A 127 25.16 -16.77 -1.50
N GLY A 128 24.54 -17.06 -2.64
CA GLY A 128 23.87 -18.34 -2.91
C GLY A 128 22.42 -18.44 -2.45
N TYR A 129 21.79 -17.35 -2.01
CA TYR A 129 20.36 -17.34 -1.69
C TYR A 129 19.52 -17.44 -2.97
N ASN A 130 18.45 -18.21 -2.91
CA ASN A 130 17.53 -18.42 -4.03
C ASN A 130 16.12 -17.88 -3.79
N CYS A 131 15.92 -17.22 -2.65
CA CYS A 131 14.67 -16.55 -2.28
C CYS A 131 14.97 -15.31 -1.43
N ILE A 132 14.26 -14.22 -1.67
CA ILE A 132 14.18 -13.08 -0.73
C ILE A 132 12.79 -13.03 -0.13
N GLN A 133 12.70 -12.69 1.15
CA GLN A 133 11.46 -12.32 1.83
C GLN A 133 11.51 -10.84 2.14
N ILE A 134 10.66 -10.06 1.47
CA ILE A 134 10.57 -8.62 1.69
C ILE A 134 9.63 -8.39 2.86
N MET A 135 10.15 -7.85 3.97
CA MET A 135 9.38 -7.45 5.15
C MET A 135 8.32 -6.44 4.77
N ALA A 136 7.23 -6.45 5.50
CA ALA A 136 6.00 -5.67 5.33
C ALA A 136 6.15 -4.40 4.47
N ILE A 137 5.68 -4.47 3.21
CA ILE A 137 5.95 -3.46 2.17
C ILE A 137 4.76 -2.53 1.92
N GLN A 138 3.61 -2.83 2.52
CA GLN A 138 2.40 -2.03 2.40
C GLN A 138 2.61 -0.63 2.99
N GLU A 139 1.89 0.38 2.50
CA GLU A 139 2.08 1.77 2.96
C GLU A 139 1.69 1.93 4.43
N HIS A 140 2.53 2.63 5.17
CA HIS A 140 2.44 2.80 6.61
C HIS A 140 2.91 4.20 7.03
N PRO A 141 2.27 4.86 8.03
CA PRO A 141 2.62 6.22 8.41
C PRO A 141 3.92 6.31 9.23
N TYR A 142 4.21 5.28 10.03
CA TYR A 142 5.35 5.28 10.95
C TYR A 142 6.46 4.34 10.48
N TYR A 143 7.58 4.90 10.04
CA TYR A 143 8.72 4.12 9.53
C TYR A 143 9.28 3.13 10.55
N GLY A 144 9.34 3.50 11.83
CA GLY A 144 9.82 2.62 12.90
C GLY A 144 8.95 1.39 13.18
N SER A 145 7.79 1.26 12.52
CA SER A 145 7.00 0.03 12.53
C SER A 145 7.54 -1.03 11.56
N PHE A 146 8.55 -0.71 10.77
CA PHE A 146 9.10 -1.56 9.70
C PHE A 146 8.06 -2.06 8.68
N GLY A 147 6.96 -1.32 8.52
CA GLY A 147 5.85 -1.68 7.64
C GLY A 147 4.70 -2.44 8.33
N TYR A 148 4.83 -2.81 9.59
CA TYR A 148 3.80 -3.60 10.29
C TYR A 148 2.62 -2.77 10.81
N HIS A 149 2.66 -1.44 10.78
CA HIS A 149 1.53 -0.55 11.07
C HIS A 149 0.87 -0.05 9.78
N VAL A 150 0.26 -0.95 9.03
CA VAL A 150 -0.32 -0.66 7.72
C VAL A 150 -1.50 0.29 7.82
N SER A 151 -1.50 1.33 6.96
CA SER A 151 -2.62 2.25 6.75
C SER A 151 -3.31 2.06 5.39
N SER A 152 -2.55 1.72 4.34
CA SER A 152 -3.08 1.54 2.98
C SER A 152 -2.63 0.20 2.41
N PHE A 153 -3.55 -0.75 2.39
CA PHE A 153 -3.28 -2.16 2.14
C PHE A 153 -2.93 -2.48 0.69
N PHE A 154 -3.46 -1.70 -0.26
CA PHE A 154 -3.25 -1.91 -1.70
C PHE A 154 -2.10 -1.07 -2.28
N ALA A 155 -1.42 -0.27 -1.48
CA ALA A 155 -0.33 0.57 -1.93
C ALA A 155 1.02 0.06 -1.40
N PRO A 156 2.02 -0.16 -2.27
CA PRO A 156 3.40 -0.30 -1.82
C PRO A 156 3.90 1.01 -1.21
N SER A 157 4.74 0.92 -0.19
CA SER A 157 5.25 2.09 0.51
C SER A 157 5.97 3.05 -0.43
N SER A 158 5.50 4.29 -0.45
CA SER A 158 6.05 5.36 -1.28
C SER A 158 7.43 5.83 -0.84
N ARG A 159 7.82 5.51 0.40
CA ARG A 159 9.16 5.83 0.92
C ARG A 159 10.28 5.15 0.16
N PHE A 160 10.00 3.98 -0.40
CA PHE A 160 11.01 3.19 -1.10
C PHE A 160 11.01 3.42 -2.61
N GLY A 161 9.99 4.13 -3.14
CA GLY A 161 9.88 4.43 -4.56
C GLY A 161 8.47 4.27 -5.13
N THR A 162 8.39 3.88 -6.38
CA THR A 162 7.14 3.72 -7.14
C THR A 162 6.72 2.25 -7.24
N PRO A 163 5.44 1.98 -7.55
CA PRO A 163 5.00 0.61 -7.85
C PRO A 163 5.79 -0.04 -9.00
N ASP A 164 6.15 0.73 -10.03
CA ASP A 164 6.91 0.21 -11.17
C ASP A 164 8.34 -0.15 -10.80
N GLU A 165 8.98 0.59 -9.89
CA GLU A 165 10.31 0.25 -9.36
C GLU A 165 10.27 -1.03 -8.53
N LEU A 166 9.21 -1.27 -7.76
CA LEU A 166 9.01 -2.53 -7.04
C LEU A 166 8.83 -3.70 -8.03
N LYS A 167 8.01 -3.50 -9.08
CA LYS A 167 7.84 -4.51 -10.15
C LYS A 167 9.19 -4.83 -10.82
N GLU A 168 9.99 -3.81 -11.09
CA GLU A 168 11.31 -4.01 -11.68
C GLU A 168 12.29 -4.73 -10.75
N LEU A 169 12.22 -4.47 -9.44
CA LEU A 169 12.98 -5.23 -8.45
C LEU A 169 12.61 -6.72 -8.48
N ILE A 170 11.31 -7.04 -8.43
CA ILE A 170 10.82 -8.41 -8.45
C ILE A 170 11.20 -9.11 -9.76
N ASP A 171 10.98 -8.45 -10.90
CA ASP A 171 11.36 -9.01 -12.20
C ASP A 171 12.86 -9.27 -12.31
N THR A 172 13.68 -8.39 -11.74
CA THR A 172 15.14 -8.58 -11.69
C THR A 172 15.51 -9.78 -10.83
N ALA A 173 14.89 -9.94 -9.65
CA ALA A 173 15.07 -11.12 -8.80
C ALA A 173 14.71 -12.41 -9.56
N HIS A 174 13.57 -12.43 -10.23
CA HIS A 174 13.11 -13.56 -11.04
C HIS A 174 14.07 -13.88 -12.19
N ARG A 175 14.63 -12.87 -12.86
CA ARG A 175 15.64 -13.09 -13.92
C ARG A 175 16.96 -13.65 -13.38
N MET A 176 17.29 -13.35 -12.13
CA MET A 176 18.45 -13.92 -11.43
C MET A 176 18.16 -15.31 -10.84
N GLY A 177 16.94 -15.83 -10.98
CA GLY A 177 16.52 -17.13 -10.43
C GLY A 177 16.15 -17.08 -8.94
N ILE A 178 15.94 -15.89 -8.39
CA ILE A 178 15.59 -15.66 -6.98
C ILE A 178 14.08 -15.50 -6.88
N ALA A 179 13.42 -16.32 -6.05
CA ALA A 179 12.02 -16.19 -5.70
C ALA A 179 11.82 -14.97 -4.78
N VAL A 180 10.61 -14.38 -4.84
CA VAL A 180 10.24 -13.27 -3.97
C VAL A 180 9.03 -13.65 -3.14
N ILE A 181 9.15 -13.55 -1.82
CA ILE A 181 8.06 -13.63 -0.86
C ILE A 181 7.78 -12.21 -0.38
N MET A 182 6.52 -11.79 -0.43
CA MET A 182 6.08 -10.53 0.13
C MET A 182 5.34 -10.77 1.43
N ASP A 183 5.83 -10.15 2.50
CA ASP A 183 5.19 -10.16 3.80
C ASP A 183 4.08 -9.10 3.79
N ILE A 184 2.82 -9.54 3.86
CA ILE A 184 1.64 -8.69 3.93
C ILE A 184 0.91 -8.86 5.25
N VAL A 185 0.56 -7.74 5.86
CA VAL A 185 -0.06 -7.71 7.20
C VAL A 185 -1.57 -7.74 7.06
N HIS A 186 -2.20 -8.83 7.52
CA HIS A 186 -3.67 -9.00 7.50
C HIS A 186 -4.28 -9.24 8.88
N SER A 187 -3.46 -9.34 9.93
CA SER A 187 -3.94 -9.54 11.29
C SER A 187 -4.50 -8.27 11.93
N HIS A 188 -3.97 -7.10 11.54
CA HIS A 188 -4.29 -5.82 12.16
C HIS A 188 -4.02 -4.63 11.23
N ALA A 189 -4.48 -3.45 11.64
CA ALA A 189 -4.19 -2.17 11.01
C ALA A 189 -3.70 -1.15 12.04
N VAL A 190 -3.03 -0.11 11.60
CA VAL A 190 -2.63 1.01 12.47
C VAL A 190 -3.86 1.71 13.06
N LYS A 191 -3.74 2.23 14.28
CA LYS A 191 -4.73 3.11 14.92
C LYS A 191 -4.72 4.50 14.28
N ASN A 192 -5.17 4.63 13.03
CA ASN A 192 -5.23 5.89 12.32
C ASN A 192 -6.62 6.04 11.69
N GLU A 193 -7.33 7.12 12.06
CA GLU A 193 -8.71 7.39 11.61
C GLU A 193 -8.76 8.22 10.33
N VAL A 194 -7.72 8.99 10.03
CA VAL A 194 -7.70 9.94 8.91
C VAL A 194 -7.11 9.31 7.66
N GLU A 195 -5.97 8.65 7.82
CA GLU A 195 -5.18 8.09 6.72
C GLU A 195 -5.33 6.56 6.61
N GLY A 196 -5.88 5.92 7.65
CA GLY A 196 -6.13 4.48 7.73
C GLY A 196 -7.62 4.15 7.79
N LEU A 197 -7.90 2.95 8.30
CA LEU A 197 -9.26 2.38 8.35
C LEU A 197 -9.97 2.57 9.70
N GLY A 198 -9.33 3.24 10.68
CA GLY A 198 -9.78 3.27 12.08
C GLY A 198 -11.18 3.84 12.31
N ASN A 199 -11.60 4.77 11.44
CA ASN A 199 -12.95 5.36 11.44
C ASN A 199 -13.30 5.84 10.04
N PHE A 200 -13.42 4.92 9.09
CA PHE A 200 -13.52 5.27 7.67
C PHE A 200 -14.79 6.05 7.34
N ALA A 201 -15.94 5.60 7.82
CA ALA A 201 -17.24 6.20 7.51
C ALA A 201 -18.08 6.49 8.77
N GLY A 202 -17.44 6.85 9.89
CA GLY A 202 -18.12 7.19 11.14
C GLY A 202 -18.45 6.00 12.03
N ASP A 203 -18.17 4.77 11.58
CA ASP A 203 -18.24 3.57 12.40
C ASP A 203 -16.81 3.04 12.67
N PRO A 204 -16.30 3.17 13.90
CA PRO A 204 -14.96 2.69 14.25
C PRO A 204 -14.83 1.16 14.17
N ASN A 205 -15.95 0.45 14.12
CA ASN A 205 -15.99 -1.01 13.99
C ASN A 205 -16.26 -1.48 12.55
N GLN A 206 -16.28 -0.59 11.56
CA GLN A 206 -16.57 -0.96 10.16
C GLN A 206 -15.71 -2.14 9.68
N TYR A 207 -14.41 -2.13 9.98
CA TYR A 207 -13.45 -3.18 9.63
C TYR A 207 -13.05 -4.04 10.83
N PHE A 208 -13.26 -3.59 12.05
CA PHE A 208 -12.65 -4.12 13.26
C PHE A 208 -13.67 -4.71 14.21
N TYR A 209 -13.20 -5.57 15.11
CA TYR A 209 -14.03 -6.10 16.20
C TYR A 209 -14.57 -4.98 17.08
N PRO A 210 -15.76 -5.12 17.66
CA PRO A 210 -16.26 -4.19 18.66
C PRO A 210 -15.66 -4.46 20.04
N GLY A 211 -15.73 -3.46 20.93
CA GLY A 211 -15.36 -3.58 22.34
C GLY A 211 -13.90 -3.91 22.57
N GLY A 212 -13.61 -4.69 23.59
CA GLY A 212 -12.25 -5.01 24.03
C GLY A 212 -11.41 -5.84 23.05
N ARG A 213 -12.04 -6.48 22.05
CA ARG A 213 -11.34 -7.21 20.99
C ARG A 213 -10.84 -6.31 19.85
N ARG A 214 -11.28 -5.06 19.83
CA ARG A 214 -10.91 -4.10 18.77
C ARG A 214 -9.42 -3.81 18.77
N GLU A 215 -8.81 -3.72 19.92
CA GLU A 215 -7.42 -3.30 20.06
C GLU A 215 -6.50 -4.47 20.40
N HIS A 216 -5.31 -4.42 19.82
CA HIS A 216 -4.20 -5.29 20.19
C HIS A 216 -3.19 -4.50 21.02
N PRO A 217 -3.23 -4.57 22.37
CA PRO A 217 -2.44 -3.68 23.24
C PRO A 217 -0.93 -3.80 23.02
N ALA A 218 -0.43 -5.02 22.78
CA ALA A 218 1.01 -5.24 22.59
C ALA A 218 1.57 -4.66 21.30
N TRP A 219 0.73 -4.46 20.27
CA TRP A 219 1.13 -3.93 18.97
C TRP A 219 0.52 -2.57 18.65
N ASP A 220 -0.18 -1.96 19.61
CA ASP A 220 -0.87 -0.68 19.45
C ASP A 220 -1.63 -0.55 18.12
N SER A 221 -2.48 -1.52 17.83
CA SER A 221 -3.13 -1.71 16.54
C SER A 221 -4.59 -2.12 16.68
N LEU A 222 -5.33 -2.16 15.56
CA LEU A 222 -6.74 -2.54 15.47
C LEU A 222 -6.88 -3.92 14.83
N CYS A 223 -7.64 -4.82 15.45
CA CYS A 223 -7.83 -6.19 14.97
C CYS A 223 -9.02 -6.29 14.02
N PHE A 224 -8.77 -6.80 12.82
CA PHE A 224 -9.83 -7.05 11.83
C PHE A 224 -10.88 -8.03 12.32
N ASP A 225 -12.15 -7.74 12.02
CA ASP A 225 -13.26 -8.64 12.32
C ASP A 225 -13.50 -9.61 11.15
N TYR A 226 -12.87 -10.77 11.21
CA TYR A 226 -13.02 -11.82 10.21
C TYR A 226 -14.43 -12.47 10.17
N GLY A 227 -15.33 -12.10 11.09
CA GLY A 227 -16.74 -12.49 11.03
C GLY A 227 -17.55 -11.70 10.00
N LYS A 228 -17.00 -10.62 9.44
CA LYS A 228 -17.66 -9.78 8.44
C LYS A 228 -17.26 -10.18 7.02
N ASN A 229 -18.24 -10.47 6.17
CA ASN A 229 -17.98 -10.85 4.78
C ASN A 229 -17.23 -9.77 4.01
N GLU A 230 -17.54 -8.49 4.24
CA GLU A 230 -16.89 -7.35 3.59
C GLU A 230 -15.40 -7.26 3.97
N VAL A 231 -15.07 -7.57 5.23
CA VAL A 231 -13.67 -7.59 5.70
C VAL A 231 -12.92 -8.76 5.07
N ILE A 232 -13.52 -9.95 5.04
CA ILE A 232 -12.94 -11.13 4.36
C ILE A 232 -12.72 -10.80 2.87
N HIS A 233 -13.72 -10.22 2.21
CA HIS A 233 -13.61 -9.83 0.80
C HIS A 233 -12.47 -8.81 0.59
N PHE A 234 -12.36 -7.80 1.46
CA PHE A 234 -11.28 -6.81 1.41
C PHE A 234 -9.90 -7.46 1.51
N LEU A 235 -9.70 -8.34 2.49
CA LEU A 235 -8.40 -9.01 2.71
C LEU A 235 -8.07 -10.02 1.61
N LEU A 236 -9.03 -10.82 1.14
CA LEU A 236 -8.82 -11.75 0.02
C LEU A 236 -8.53 -11.01 -1.28
N SER A 237 -9.23 -9.92 -1.55
CA SER A 237 -8.95 -9.05 -2.70
C SER A 237 -7.56 -8.44 -2.61
N ASN A 238 -7.10 -8.12 -1.41
CA ASN A 238 -5.75 -7.64 -1.19
C ASN A 238 -4.70 -8.71 -1.51
N CYS A 239 -4.89 -9.96 -1.06
CA CYS A 239 -4.02 -11.07 -1.48
C CYS A 239 -3.98 -11.21 -3.00
N LYS A 240 -5.16 -11.21 -3.63
CA LYS A 240 -5.26 -11.31 -5.09
C LYS A 240 -4.53 -10.16 -5.79
N TYR A 241 -4.72 -8.93 -5.34
CA TYR A 241 -4.04 -7.75 -5.89
C TYR A 241 -2.51 -7.91 -5.86
N TRP A 242 -1.95 -8.29 -4.71
CA TRP A 242 -0.50 -8.46 -4.59
C TRP A 242 0.05 -9.58 -5.48
N MET A 243 -0.72 -10.64 -5.68
CA MET A 243 -0.33 -11.74 -6.59
C MET A 243 -0.49 -11.40 -8.08
N ASP A 244 -1.45 -10.55 -8.44
CA ASP A 244 -1.72 -10.19 -9.83
C ASP A 244 -0.80 -9.06 -10.30
N GLU A 245 -0.47 -8.13 -9.42
CA GLU A 245 0.25 -6.91 -9.78
C GLU A 245 1.77 -7.03 -9.59
N PHE A 246 2.19 -7.88 -8.66
CA PHE A 246 3.59 -7.99 -8.26
C PHE A 246 4.07 -9.46 -8.26
#